data_e13720b9cc6e6b517c29d23a3b415025
#
_entry.id   e13720b9cc6e6b517c29d23a3b415025
#
_cell.length_a   1.000
_cell.length_b   1.000
_cell.length_c   1.000
_cell.angle_alpha   90.00
_cell.angle_beta   90.00
_cell.angle_gamma   90.00
#
_symmetry.space_group_name_H-M   'P 1'
#
loop_
_entity.id
_entity.type
_entity.pdbx_description
1 polymer ?
#
loop_
_entity_poly.entity_id
_entity_poly.type
_entity_poly.pdbx_seq_one_letter_code
_entity_poly.pdbx_strand_id
1 'polypeptide(L)'
;MGLITTTLLSLLPLTSAVQDDAKTQEPREGWVEELFQARPETRLVDLILPGTHDSGSYAITKTSPPAPGAPASYAQVGSIAAKWAKTQDQTLEEQLRGGIRYLDLRVADFEDRLVLVHGLVSCDLDDALAGVRRFTAEHPKEPVLLDLQAMPPRGAHSKLHELLQATLGEHLFRGESSPAKWTLKELWASERALICITSYSDFAARAPEYRSRRLLDSVWTNTREVSALREGLDARLRARNLDGLQCAYLTFTPKARTIIAGSVFGGSGLRSLSKPLFKLPGEWIPEWLEAGLRPNVVSVDFYEYTDVVDAAILGNKALLAR
;
A
#
# COMPACT_ATOMS: atom_id res chain seq x y z
N MET A 1 36.29 2.72 -66.55
CA MET A 1 35.68 1.67 -65.78
C MET A 1 36.08 1.89 -64.33
N GLY A 2 35.25 2.53 -63.55
CA GLY A 2 35.50 2.80 -62.15
C GLY A 2 34.37 2.16 -61.32
N LEU A 3 34.74 1.22 -60.46
CA LEU A 3 33.85 0.58 -59.52
C LEU A 3 33.53 1.53 -58.38
N ILE A 4 32.26 1.82 -58.17
CA ILE A 4 31.77 2.51 -57.00
C ILE A 4 31.40 1.45 -55.96
N THR A 5 32.16 1.39 -54.87
CA THR A 5 31.90 0.52 -53.74
C THR A 5 30.95 1.24 -52.77
N THR A 6 29.71 0.78 -52.71
CA THR A 6 28.70 1.33 -51.78
C THR A 6 28.84 0.62 -50.46
N THR A 7 29.29 1.30 -49.41
CA THR A 7 29.36 0.78 -48.04
C THR A 7 27.99 0.98 -47.39
N LEU A 8 27.27 -0.15 -47.12
CA LEU A 8 26.06 -0.13 -46.30
C LEU A 8 26.47 0.02 -44.83
N LEU A 9 26.19 1.18 -44.23
CA LEU A 9 26.20 1.31 -42.78
C LEU A 9 24.91 0.65 -42.20
N SER A 10 25.10 -0.47 -41.51
CA SER A 10 24.03 -1.10 -40.73
C SER A 10 23.82 -0.29 -39.45
N LEU A 11 22.71 0.45 -39.40
CA LEU A 11 22.20 1.05 -38.17
C LEU A 11 21.57 -0.09 -37.30
N LEU A 12 22.33 -0.52 -36.30
CA LEU A 12 21.78 -1.31 -35.21
C LEU A 12 20.91 -0.42 -34.31
N PRO A 13 19.68 -0.79 -33.98
CA PRO A 13 18.91 -0.03 -33.00
C PRO A 13 19.50 -0.29 -31.59
N LEU A 14 20.04 0.75 -30.97
CA LEU A 14 20.34 0.76 -29.55
C LEU A 14 19.00 0.82 -28.77
N THR A 15 18.38 -0.33 -28.59
CA THR A 15 17.37 -0.49 -27.54
C THR A 15 18.11 -0.79 -26.24
N SER A 16 18.50 0.25 -25.51
CA SER A 16 18.83 0.10 -24.10
C SER A 16 17.53 -0.24 -23.38
N ALA A 17 17.28 -1.53 -23.14
CA ALA A 17 16.34 -1.95 -22.14
C ALA A 17 16.87 -1.42 -20.80
N VAL A 18 16.25 -0.36 -20.30
CA VAL A 18 16.42 0.04 -18.91
C VAL A 18 15.85 -1.11 -18.09
N GLN A 19 16.73 -1.94 -17.57
CA GLN A 19 16.39 -2.99 -16.62
C GLN A 19 15.90 -2.24 -15.37
N ASP A 20 14.59 -2.36 -15.08
CA ASP A 20 14.01 -1.94 -13.83
C ASP A 20 14.39 -2.99 -12.78
N ASP A 21 15.62 -2.92 -12.28
CA ASP A 21 16.03 -3.76 -11.17
C ASP A 21 15.30 -3.27 -9.91
N ALA A 22 14.45 -4.13 -9.36
CA ALA A 22 13.94 -3.94 -8.00
C ALA A 22 15.16 -3.75 -7.08
N LYS A 23 15.23 -2.65 -6.37
CA LYS A 23 16.28 -2.49 -5.37
C LYS A 23 16.07 -3.59 -4.33
N THR A 24 17.10 -4.39 -4.07
CA THR A 24 17.16 -5.16 -2.83
C THR A 24 17.19 -4.14 -1.68
N GLN A 25 16.02 -3.88 -1.12
CA GLN A 25 15.93 -2.98 0.03
C GLN A 25 16.54 -3.71 1.22
N GLU A 26 17.48 -3.05 1.91
CA GLU A 26 17.98 -3.54 3.19
C GLU A 26 16.80 -3.77 4.14
N PRO A 27 16.80 -4.83 4.94
CA PRO A 27 15.74 -5.09 5.90
C PRO A 27 15.52 -3.88 6.81
N ARG A 28 14.28 -3.42 6.86
CA ARG A 28 13.88 -2.25 7.67
C ARG A 28 12.82 -2.64 8.69
N GLU A 29 13.00 -3.80 9.26
CA GLU A 29 12.01 -4.47 10.08
C GLU A 29 11.67 -3.71 11.37
N GLY A 30 12.68 -3.08 12.01
CA GLY A 30 12.57 -2.42 13.31
C GLY A 30 12.75 -0.90 13.29
N TRP A 31 12.51 -0.24 12.15
CA TRP A 31 12.88 1.16 11.97
C TRP A 31 12.12 2.14 12.89
N VAL A 32 10.88 1.83 13.28
CA VAL A 32 10.11 2.71 14.18
C VAL A 32 10.69 2.64 15.59
N GLU A 33 10.90 1.44 16.12
CA GLU A 33 11.53 1.26 17.43
C GLU A 33 12.90 1.94 17.47
N GLU A 34 13.77 1.66 16.49
CA GLU A 34 15.12 2.23 16.42
C GLU A 34 15.10 3.77 16.42
N LEU A 35 14.20 4.37 15.66
CA LEU A 35 14.16 5.81 15.50
C LEU A 35 13.50 6.52 16.68
N PHE A 36 12.50 5.92 17.30
CA PHE A 36 11.65 6.58 18.28
C PHE A 36 11.83 6.08 19.73
N GLN A 37 12.76 5.15 20.00
CA GLN A 37 12.99 4.63 21.36
C GLN A 37 13.21 5.73 22.40
N ALA A 38 13.84 6.86 22.03
CA ALA A 38 14.04 8.02 22.89
C ALA A 38 12.83 9.00 22.92
N ARG A 39 11.80 8.75 22.15
CA ARG A 39 10.62 9.61 21.99
C ARG A 39 9.31 8.79 22.02
N PRO A 40 9.07 7.93 23.03
CA PRO A 40 7.92 7.02 23.07
C PRO A 40 6.57 7.75 23.16
N GLU A 41 6.54 9.01 23.59
CA GLU A 41 5.33 9.83 23.63
C GLU A 41 4.88 10.33 22.25
N THR A 42 5.65 10.04 21.18
CA THR A 42 5.25 10.41 19.82
C THR A 42 3.96 9.70 19.45
N ARG A 43 2.98 10.46 18.96
CA ARG A 43 1.70 9.92 18.54
C ARG A 43 1.81 9.29 17.15
N LEU A 44 1.08 8.21 16.91
CA LEU A 44 1.06 7.54 15.60
C LEU A 44 0.64 8.46 14.46
N VAL A 45 -0.26 9.43 14.74
CA VAL A 45 -0.71 10.44 13.77
C VAL A 45 0.39 11.43 13.38
N ASP A 46 1.45 11.56 14.17
CA ASP A 46 2.59 12.45 13.90
C ASP A 46 3.71 11.77 13.11
N LEU A 47 3.67 10.43 12.94
CA LEU A 47 4.62 9.69 12.14
C LEU A 47 4.30 9.78 10.66
N ILE A 48 5.35 9.68 9.83
CA ILE A 48 5.23 9.42 8.39
C ILE A 48 5.41 7.92 8.20
N LEU A 49 4.33 7.24 7.83
CA LEU A 49 4.29 5.79 7.67
C LEU A 49 4.26 5.44 6.18
N PRO A 50 5.24 4.68 5.67
CA PRO A 50 5.16 4.17 4.31
C PRO A 50 4.07 3.10 4.22
N GLY A 51 3.30 3.12 3.13
CA GLY A 51 2.18 2.23 2.92
C GLY A 51 2.10 1.68 1.50
N THR A 52 1.33 0.64 1.32
CA THR A 52 1.04 0.02 0.04
C THR A 52 -0.45 0.08 -0.28
N HIS A 53 -0.77 0.41 -1.54
CA HIS A 53 -2.12 0.37 -2.08
C HIS A 53 -2.41 -1.04 -2.60
N ASP A 54 -3.64 -1.55 -2.36
CA ASP A 54 -4.04 -2.93 -2.71
C ASP A 54 -2.95 -3.96 -2.36
N SER A 55 -2.49 -3.91 -1.12
CA SER A 55 -1.31 -4.63 -0.61
C SER A 55 -1.38 -6.14 -0.86
N GLY A 56 -2.59 -6.69 -0.89
CA GLY A 56 -2.86 -8.11 -1.12
C GLY A 56 -2.88 -8.56 -2.57
N SER A 57 -2.54 -7.70 -3.54
CA SER A 57 -2.64 -8.04 -4.97
C SER A 57 -1.45 -8.85 -5.53
N TYR A 58 -0.44 -9.11 -4.74
CA TYR A 58 0.85 -9.67 -5.13
C TYR A 58 0.77 -11.05 -5.82
N ALA A 59 -0.22 -11.87 -5.45
CA ALA A 59 -0.39 -13.21 -6.02
C ALA A 59 -1.27 -13.24 -7.28
N ILE A 60 -1.77 -12.10 -7.75
CA ILE A 60 -2.55 -12.03 -8.98
C ILE A 60 -1.70 -12.46 -10.18
N THR A 61 -2.23 -13.40 -10.96
CA THR A 61 -1.62 -13.96 -12.17
C THR A 61 -2.59 -13.92 -13.34
N LYS A 62 -2.10 -14.28 -14.53
CA LYS A 62 -2.93 -14.38 -15.73
C LYS A 62 -4.06 -15.43 -15.64
N THR A 63 -3.97 -16.34 -14.68
CA THR A 63 -4.95 -17.40 -14.43
C THR A 63 -5.85 -17.13 -13.24
N SER A 64 -5.65 -15.99 -12.54
CA SER A 64 -6.51 -15.60 -11.43
C SER A 64 -7.95 -15.40 -11.90
N PRO A 65 -8.95 -15.99 -11.21
CA PRO A 65 -10.34 -15.81 -11.56
C PRO A 65 -10.81 -14.38 -11.23
N PRO A 66 -11.88 -13.87 -11.87
CA PRO A 66 -12.50 -12.62 -11.48
C PRO A 66 -12.97 -12.64 -10.03
N ALA A 67 -12.75 -11.54 -9.33
CA ALA A 67 -13.25 -11.35 -7.97
C ALA A 67 -14.81 -11.30 -7.97
N PRO A 68 -15.48 -11.67 -6.88
CA PRO A 68 -16.92 -11.51 -6.73
C PRO A 68 -17.35 -10.07 -7.03
N GLY A 69 -18.33 -9.91 -7.92
CA GLY A 69 -18.81 -8.59 -8.37
C GLY A 69 -17.93 -7.88 -9.41
N ALA A 70 -16.82 -8.45 -9.81
CA ALA A 70 -16.03 -7.91 -10.91
C ALA A 70 -16.79 -8.03 -12.25
N PRO A 71 -16.53 -7.11 -13.21
CA PRO A 71 -17.13 -7.20 -14.54
C PRO A 71 -16.85 -8.56 -15.22
N ALA A 72 -17.85 -9.18 -15.84
CA ALA A 72 -17.70 -10.44 -16.55
C ALA A 72 -16.61 -10.40 -17.66
N SER A 73 -16.33 -9.21 -18.19
CA SER A 73 -15.24 -8.99 -19.15
C SER A 73 -13.85 -9.34 -18.60
N TYR A 74 -13.65 -9.35 -17.27
CA TYR A 74 -12.35 -9.70 -16.66
C TYR A 74 -12.00 -11.17 -16.93
N ALA A 75 -12.98 -12.06 -16.94
CA ALA A 75 -12.77 -13.47 -17.32
C ALA A 75 -12.28 -13.64 -18.78
N GLN A 76 -12.70 -12.74 -19.68
CA GLN A 76 -12.36 -12.80 -21.11
C GLN A 76 -10.97 -12.23 -21.41
N VAL A 77 -10.46 -11.30 -20.58
CA VAL A 77 -9.20 -10.59 -20.84
C VAL A 77 -8.03 -11.04 -19.93
N GLY A 78 -8.25 -12.01 -19.06
CA GLY A 78 -7.28 -12.76 -18.23
C GLY A 78 -5.89 -12.11 -18.01
N SER A 79 -4.94 -12.43 -18.87
CA SER A 79 -3.55 -11.92 -18.74
C SER A 79 -3.42 -10.40 -18.82
N ILE A 80 -4.36 -9.73 -19.51
CA ILE A 80 -4.41 -8.28 -19.63
C ILE A 80 -4.90 -7.69 -18.30
N ALA A 81 -6.00 -8.23 -17.77
CA ALA A 81 -6.56 -7.80 -16.49
C ALA A 81 -5.52 -7.94 -15.37
N ALA A 82 -4.76 -9.03 -15.32
CA ALA A 82 -3.73 -9.26 -14.31
C ALA A 82 -2.67 -8.15 -14.27
N LYS A 83 -2.20 -7.67 -15.42
CA LYS A 83 -1.20 -6.59 -15.49
C LYS A 83 -1.72 -5.25 -14.96
N TRP A 84 -3.03 -5.06 -14.91
CA TRP A 84 -3.68 -3.84 -14.44
C TRP A 84 -4.26 -3.97 -13.02
N ALA A 85 -4.46 -5.22 -12.56
CA ALA A 85 -4.95 -5.53 -11.23
C ALA A 85 -3.85 -5.70 -10.20
N LYS A 86 -2.63 -6.05 -10.60
CA LYS A 86 -1.51 -6.22 -9.69
C LYS A 86 -0.86 -4.88 -9.38
N THR A 87 -0.76 -4.54 -8.08
CA THR A 87 -0.19 -3.29 -7.56
C THR A 87 1.06 -3.51 -6.71
N GLN A 88 1.31 -4.74 -6.25
CA GLN A 88 2.47 -5.12 -5.46
C GLN A 88 3.03 -6.45 -5.98
N ASP A 89 4.33 -6.67 -5.84
CA ASP A 89 4.98 -7.94 -6.21
C ASP A 89 5.34 -8.80 -4.99
N GLN A 90 5.47 -8.20 -3.81
CA GLN A 90 5.89 -8.85 -2.58
C GLN A 90 4.70 -9.21 -1.68
N THR A 91 4.82 -10.30 -0.92
CA THR A 91 3.86 -10.74 0.09
C THR A 91 3.68 -9.69 1.18
N LEU A 92 2.61 -9.78 1.98
CA LEU A 92 2.40 -8.84 3.10
C LEU A 92 3.57 -8.86 4.11
N GLU A 93 4.13 -10.04 4.37
CA GLU A 93 5.28 -10.18 5.27
C GLU A 93 6.53 -9.49 4.69
N GLU A 94 6.84 -9.72 3.42
CA GLU A 94 7.98 -9.06 2.74
C GLU A 94 7.81 -7.54 2.71
N GLN A 95 6.59 -7.04 2.48
CA GLN A 95 6.29 -5.62 2.54
C GLN A 95 6.57 -5.04 3.94
N LEU A 96 6.14 -5.71 5.02
CA LEU A 96 6.39 -5.29 6.39
C LEU A 96 7.88 -5.34 6.74
N ARG A 97 8.59 -6.41 6.36
CA ARG A 97 10.04 -6.54 6.53
C ARG A 97 10.81 -5.48 5.74
N GLY A 98 10.31 -5.11 4.56
CA GLY A 98 10.83 -4.01 3.76
C GLY A 98 10.56 -2.62 4.32
N GLY A 99 9.82 -2.49 5.44
CA GLY A 99 9.60 -1.23 6.16
C GLY A 99 8.21 -0.64 6.03
N ILE A 100 7.30 -1.26 5.26
CA ILE A 100 5.90 -0.83 5.15
C ILE A 100 5.18 -0.94 6.50
N ARG A 101 4.31 0.02 6.81
CA ARG A 101 3.54 0.09 8.06
C ARG A 101 2.05 0.34 7.86
N TYR A 102 1.60 0.46 6.62
CA TYR A 102 0.19 0.54 6.27
C TYR A 102 -0.11 -0.43 5.12
N LEU A 103 -1.10 -1.29 5.33
CA LEU A 103 -1.56 -2.30 4.39
C LEU A 103 -3.03 -2.05 4.03
N ASP A 104 -3.32 -1.75 2.77
CA ASP A 104 -4.68 -1.64 2.20
C ASP A 104 -5.13 -3.04 1.75
N LEU A 105 -6.08 -3.63 2.45
CA LEU A 105 -6.60 -4.95 2.15
C LEU A 105 -8.04 -4.91 1.64
N ARG A 106 -8.31 -5.71 0.62
CA ARG A 106 -9.65 -5.91 0.05
C ARG A 106 -10.00 -7.37 0.11
N VAL A 107 -10.98 -7.69 0.95
CA VAL A 107 -11.39 -9.06 1.27
C VAL A 107 -12.70 -9.39 0.57
N ALA A 108 -12.78 -10.56 -0.04
CA ALA A 108 -14.00 -11.12 -0.59
C ALA A 108 -14.25 -12.55 -0.10
N ASP A 109 -15.49 -13.00 -0.18
CA ASP A 109 -15.87 -14.40 -0.01
C ASP A 109 -15.96 -15.02 -1.42
N PHE A 110 -15.10 -15.99 -1.69
CA PHE A 110 -14.99 -16.65 -2.99
C PHE A 110 -14.92 -18.16 -2.79
N GLU A 111 -15.90 -18.88 -3.33
CA GLU A 111 -15.98 -20.34 -3.18
C GLU A 111 -15.84 -20.82 -1.72
N ASP A 112 -16.58 -20.16 -0.84
CA ASP A 112 -16.57 -20.41 0.61
C ASP A 112 -15.21 -20.20 1.31
N ARG A 113 -14.31 -19.41 0.71
CA ARG A 113 -13.03 -18.99 1.27
C ARG A 113 -12.94 -17.47 1.33
N LEU A 114 -12.31 -16.95 2.38
CA LEU A 114 -11.94 -15.54 2.44
C LEU A 114 -10.64 -15.34 1.66
N VAL A 115 -10.70 -14.46 0.67
CA VAL A 115 -9.58 -14.21 -0.25
C VAL A 115 -9.28 -12.72 -0.34
N LEU A 116 -8.02 -12.38 -0.65
CA LEU A 116 -7.64 -11.03 -1.05
C LEU A 116 -7.92 -10.83 -2.54
N VAL A 117 -8.43 -9.65 -2.90
CA VAL A 117 -8.85 -9.34 -4.26
C VAL A 117 -8.46 -7.93 -4.69
N HIS A 118 -8.20 -7.77 -6.01
CA HIS A 118 -8.23 -6.47 -6.68
C HIS A 118 -8.73 -6.66 -8.13
N GLY A 119 -10.07 -6.72 -8.30
CA GLY A 119 -10.71 -7.07 -9.56
C GLY A 119 -10.52 -8.54 -9.97
N LEU A 120 -9.45 -9.16 -9.57
CA LEU A 120 -9.15 -10.59 -9.66
C LEU A 120 -8.87 -11.14 -8.25
N VAL A 121 -9.06 -12.45 -8.07
CA VAL A 121 -8.67 -13.14 -6.85
C VAL A 121 -7.14 -13.25 -6.80
N SER A 122 -6.58 -12.92 -5.64
CA SER A 122 -5.14 -12.98 -5.39
C SER A 122 -4.75 -14.27 -4.66
N CYS A 123 -4.97 -14.30 -3.36
CA CYS A 123 -4.60 -15.43 -2.49
C CYS A 123 -5.60 -15.58 -1.34
N ASP A 124 -5.49 -16.68 -0.62
CA ASP A 124 -6.25 -16.90 0.60
C ASP A 124 -5.85 -15.90 1.68
N LEU A 125 -6.84 -15.36 2.38
CA LEU A 125 -6.62 -14.35 3.42
C LEU A 125 -5.83 -14.94 4.60
N ASP A 126 -6.08 -16.19 4.97
CA ASP A 126 -5.40 -16.86 6.08
C ASP A 126 -3.89 -16.94 5.85
N ASP A 127 -3.48 -17.40 4.68
CA ASP A 127 -2.07 -17.49 4.29
C ASP A 127 -1.39 -16.11 4.33
N ALA A 128 -2.07 -15.08 3.85
CA ALA A 128 -1.55 -13.72 3.85
C ALA A 128 -1.41 -13.16 5.28
N LEU A 129 -2.42 -13.39 6.15
CA LEU A 129 -2.40 -12.94 7.55
C LEU A 129 -1.39 -13.71 8.41
N ALA A 130 -1.09 -14.96 8.07
CA ALA A 130 -0.02 -15.71 8.74
C ALA A 130 1.34 -14.99 8.64
N GLY A 131 1.63 -14.34 7.51
CA GLY A 131 2.81 -13.49 7.35
C GLY A 131 2.78 -12.24 8.23
N VAL A 132 1.62 -11.57 8.31
CA VAL A 132 1.43 -10.42 9.20
C VAL A 132 1.63 -10.83 10.65
N ARG A 133 1.08 -11.98 11.07
CA ARG A 133 1.24 -12.53 12.41
C ARG A 133 2.71 -12.78 12.76
N ARG A 134 3.47 -13.42 11.85
CA ARG A 134 4.90 -13.66 12.09
C ARG A 134 5.64 -12.36 12.31
N PHE A 135 5.45 -11.38 11.43
CA PHE A 135 6.09 -10.08 11.57
C PHE A 135 5.73 -9.40 12.89
N THR A 136 4.46 -9.31 13.25
CA THR A 136 4.01 -8.63 14.48
C THR A 136 4.45 -9.36 15.76
N ALA A 137 4.63 -10.69 15.72
CA ALA A 137 5.19 -11.46 16.83
C ALA A 137 6.69 -11.21 17.02
N GLU A 138 7.44 -11.08 15.94
CA GLU A 138 8.88 -10.81 15.96
C GLU A 138 9.19 -9.33 16.26
N HIS A 139 8.30 -8.43 15.85
CA HIS A 139 8.47 -6.97 15.96
C HIS A 139 7.29 -6.31 16.69
N PRO A 140 7.04 -6.63 17.98
CA PRO A 140 5.83 -6.17 18.70
C PRO A 140 5.78 -4.65 18.93
N LYS A 141 6.89 -3.95 18.67
CA LYS A 141 6.98 -2.48 18.80
C LYS A 141 6.81 -1.73 17.48
N GLU A 142 6.67 -2.45 16.38
CA GLU A 142 6.45 -1.85 15.07
C GLU A 142 4.95 -1.66 14.80
N PRO A 143 4.43 -0.41 14.77
CA PRO A 143 3.03 -0.16 14.52
C PRO A 143 2.66 -0.51 13.09
N VAL A 144 1.60 -1.29 12.92
CA VAL A 144 1.05 -1.65 11.61
C VAL A 144 -0.41 -1.23 11.54
N LEU A 145 -0.77 -0.46 10.51
CA LEU A 145 -2.15 -0.14 10.17
C LEU A 145 -2.66 -1.16 9.15
N LEU A 146 -3.64 -1.96 9.52
CA LEU A 146 -4.34 -2.91 8.65
C LEU A 146 -5.69 -2.30 8.26
N ASP A 147 -5.80 -1.77 7.06
CA ASP A 147 -7.03 -1.14 6.54
C ASP A 147 -7.84 -2.15 5.71
N LEU A 148 -8.91 -2.70 6.32
CA LEU A 148 -9.90 -3.52 5.62
C LEU A 148 -10.82 -2.59 4.82
N GLN A 149 -10.35 -2.13 3.69
CA GLN A 149 -10.99 -1.09 2.87
C GLN A 149 -12.23 -1.63 2.14
N ALA A 150 -12.13 -2.86 1.62
CA ALA A 150 -13.28 -3.60 1.13
C ALA A 150 -13.41 -4.91 1.88
N MET A 151 -14.64 -5.31 2.15
CA MET A 151 -14.98 -6.47 2.95
C MET A 151 -15.98 -7.38 2.24
N PRO A 152 -16.01 -8.67 2.56
CA PRO A 152 -17.00 -9.60 2.00
C PRO A 152 -18.43 -9.17 2.38
N PRO A 153 -19.44 -9.77 1.74
CA PRO A 153 -20.84 -9.57 2.14
C PRO A 153 -21.07 -9.81 3.64
N ARG A 154 -22.03 -9.13 4.23
CA ARG A 154 -22.34 -9.21 5.68
C ARG A 154 -22.52 -10.64 6.21
N GLY A 155 -23.00 -11.56 5.38
CA GLY A 155 -23.14 -12.97 5.73
C GLY A 155 -21.80 -13.65 6.07
N ALA A 156 -20.69 -13.18 5.52
CA ALA A 156 -19.35 -13.71 5.78
C ALA A 156 -18.59 -12.95 6.90
N HIS A 157 -19.20 -11.93 7.53
CA HIS A 157 -18.53 -11.14 8.56
C HIS A 157 -18.16 -11.94 9.81
N SER A 158 -18.99 -12.93 10.21
CA SER A 158 -18.64 -13.80 11.36
C SER A 158 -17.40 -14.62 11.05
N LYS A 159 -17.34 -15.23 9.87
CA LYS A 159 -16.17 -15.98 9.39
C LYS A 159 -14.91 -15.12 9.33
N LEU A 160 -15.02 -13.88 8.83
CA LEU A 160 -13.90 -12.93 8.83
C LEU A 160 -13.46 -12.57 10.26
N HIS A 161 -14.42 -12.31 11.16
CA HIS A 161 -14.12 -12.04 12.56
C HIS A 161 -13.38 -13.19 13.23
N GLU A 162 -13.88 -14.41 13.07
CA GLU A 162 -13.27 -15.63 13.64
C GLU A 162 -11.84 -15.81 13.11
N LEU A 163 -11.62 -15.64 11.79
CA LEU A 163 -10.30 -15.73 11.20
C LEU A 163 -9.34 -14.66 11.75
N LEU A 164 -9.77 -13.38 11.80
CA LEU A 164 -8.95 -12.30 12.33
C LEU A 164 -8.60 -12.51 13.80
N GLN A 165 -9.56 -13.00 14.61
CA GLN A 165 -9.31 -13.28 16.03
C GLN A 165 -8.37 -14.46 16.21
N ALA A 166 -8.56 -15.55 15.45
CA ALA A 166 -7.71 -16.73 15.53
C ALA A 166 -6.26 -16.44 15.10
N THR A 167 -6.08 -15.61 14.05
CA THR A 167 -4.78 -15.37 13.47
C THR A 167 -4.06 -14.17 14.10
N LEU A 168 -4.76 -13.08 14.38
CA LEU A 168 -4.17 -11.79 14.78
C LEU A 168 -4.63 -11.27 16.15
N GLY A 169 -5.61 -11.91 16.80
CA GLY A 169 -6.29 -11.37 18.00
C GLY A 169 -5.35 -10.99 19.14
N GLU A 170 -4.23 -11.71 19.31
CA GLU A 170 -3.21 -11.42 20.32
C GLU A 170 -2.39 -10.17 20.00
N HIS A 171 -2.30 -9.78 18.73
CA HIS A 171 -1.52 -8.65 18.23
C HIS A 171 -2.36 -7.37 18.04
N LEU A 172 -3.70 -7.51 17.99
CA LEU A 172 -4.61 -6.39 17.74
C LEU A 172 -4.65 -5.40 18.91
N PHE A 173 -4.37 -4.12 18.61
CA PHE A 173 -4.38 -3.04 19.59
C PHE A 173 -5.79 -2.77 20.13
N ARG A 174 -5.95 -2.75 21.47
CA ARG A 174 -7.21 -2.56 22.19
C ARG A 174 -7.30 -1.27 23.00
N GLY A 175 -6.35 -0.35 22.80
CA GLY A 175 -6.29 0.91 23.54
C GLY A 175 -7.42 1.90 23.18
N GLU A 176 -7.18 3.14 23.49
CA GLU A 176 -8.13 4.24 23.27
C GLU A 176 -8.72 4.27 21.85
N SER A 177 -9.95 4.78 21.71
CA SER A 177 -10.63 4.84 20.41
C SER A 177 -10.15 5.96 19.51
N SER A 178 -9.56 7.04 20.10
CA SER A 178 -9.11 8.23 19.36
C SER A 178 -7.66 8.09 18.88
N PRO A 179 -7.38 8.26 17.58
CA PRO A 179 -6.01 8.24 17.06
C PRO A 179 -5.10 9.30 17.69
N ALA A 180 -5.64 10.41 18.14
CA ALA A 180 -4.89 11.47 18.84
C ALA A 180 -4.19 10.99 20.11
N LYS A 181 -4.66 9.87 20.69
CA LYS A 181 -4.12 9.28 21.92
C LYS A 181 -3.22 8.09 21.67
N TRP A 182 -3.08 7.61 20.44
CA TRP A 182 -2.24 6.45 20.13
C TRP A 182 -0.76 6.86 20.09
N THR A 183 -0.10 6.80 21.26
CA THR A 183 1.34 7.02 21.37
C THR A 183 2.10 5.70 21.17
N LEU A 184 3.35 5.80 20.74
CA LEU A 184 4.22 4.63 20.67
C LEU A 184 4.37 3.97 22.03
N LYS A 185 4.39 4.76 23.12
CA LYS A 185 4.43 4.26 24.49
C LYS A 185 3.26 3.35 24.82
N GLU A 186 2.04 3.75 24.46
CA GLU A 186 0.84 2.93 24.69
C GLU A 186 0.85 1.65 23.84
N LEU A 187 1.24 1.75 22.57
CA LEU A 187 1.38 0.61 21.68
C LEU A 187 2.42 -0.38 22.22
N TRP A 188 3.59 0.11 22.62
CA TRP A 188 4.67 -0.72 23.15
C TRP A 188 4.33 -1.35 24.51
N ALA A 189 3.68 -0.60 25.40
CA ALA A 189 3.24 -1.13 26.69
C ALA A 189 2.15 -2.21 26.57
N SER A 190 1.37 -2.17 25.50
CA SER A 190 0.34 -3.18 25.22
C SER A 190 0.89 -4.44 24.56
N GLU A 191 2.10 -4.40 24.00
CA GLU A 191 2.70 -5.42 23.13
C GLU A 191 1.79 -5.76 21.92
N ARG A 192 0.92 -4.81 21.52
CA ARG A 192 -0.11 -4.95 20.50
C ARG A 192 -0.09 -3.73 19.59
N ALA A 193 0.78 -3.77 18.60
CA ALA A 193 0.99 -2.64 17.69
C ALA A 193 0.22 -2.76 16.36
N LEU A 194 -0.63 -3.79 16.19
CA LEU A 194 -1.45 -3.98 15.01
C LEU A 194 -2.82 -3.30 15.17
N ILE A 195 -3.06 -2.26 14.39
CA ILE A 195 -4.30 -1.48 14.42
C ILE A 195 -5.16 -1.87 13.22
N CYS A 196 -6.31 -2.48 13.46
CA CYS A 196 -7.25 -2.88 12.43
C CYS A 196 -8.33 -1.83 12.21
N ILE A 197 -8.41 -1.30 11.00
CA ILE A 197 -9.39 -0.30 10.55
C ILE A 197 -10.35 -0.97 9.57
N THR A 198 -11.64 -0.66 9.65
CA THR A 198 -12.66 -1.26 8.77
C THR A 198 -13.67 -0.24 8.26
N SER A 199 -14.11 -0.41 7.03
CA SER A 199 -15.16 0.42 6.40
C SER A 199 -16.57 0.14 6.94
N TYR A 200 -16.79 -0.99 7.59
CA TYR A 200 -18.12 -1.42 8.07
C TYR A 200 -18.29 -1.16 9.56
N SER A 201 -19.19 -0.23 9.90
CA SER A 201 -19.46 0.16 11.30
C SER A 201 -20.02 -0.97 12.17
N ASP A 202 -20.82 -1.85 11.59
CA ASP A 202 -21.37 -3.03 12.27
C ASP A 202 -20.29 -4.08 12.57
N PHE A 203 -19.26 -4.18 11.73
CA PHE A 203 -18.11 -5.01 12.01
C PHE A 203 -17.21 -4.34 13.07
N ALA A 204 -16.96 -3.05 12.96
CA ALA A 204 -16.19 -2.31 13.95
C ALA A 204 -16.81 -2.33 15.35
N ALA A 205 -18.15 -2.51 15.44
CA ALA A 205 -18.85 -2.62 16.72
C ALA A 205 -18.77 -4.01 17.37
N ARG A 206 -18.24 -5.04 16.69
CA ARG A 206 -18.15 -6.42 17.19
C ARG A 206 -17.12 -6.58 18.31
N ALA A 207 -16.02 -5.85 18.22
CA ALA A 207 -14.93 -5.97 19.16
C ALA A 207 -14.15 -4.64 19.29
N PRO A 208 -13.61 -4.33 20.47
CA PRO A 208 -12.94 -3.06 20.75
C PRO A 208 -11.63 -2.86 19.96
N GLU A 209 -11.05 -3.91 19.42
CA GLU A 209 -9.85 -3.87 18.59
C GLU A 209 -10.09 -3.42 17.14
N TYR A 210 -11.34 -3.39 16.68
CA TYR A 210 -11.66 -2.86 15.35
C TYR A 210 -11.98 -1.38 15.41
N ARG A 211 -11.44 -0.61 14.49
CA ARG A 211 -11.62 0.83 14.38
C ARG A 211 -12.39 1.19 13.13
N SER A 212 -13.26 2.17 13.25
CA SER A 212 -13.99 2.67 12.09
C SER A 212 -13.00 3.37 11.13
N ARG A 213 -13.13 3.08 9.84
CA ARG A 213 -12.35 3.76 8.79
C ARG A 213 -12.65 5.26 8.67
N ARG A 214 -13.69 5.75 9.34
CA ARG A 214 -13.95 7.20 9.48
C ARG A 214 -12.83 7.94 10.23
N LEU A 215 -11.97 7.22 10.96
CA LEU A 215 -10.79 7.79 11.63
C LEU A 215 -9.63 8.06 10.66
N LEU A 216 -9.70 7.53 9.43
CA LEU A 216 -8.70 7.68 8.39
C LEU A 216 -9.25 8.58 7.28
N ASP A 217 -8.72 9.81 7.17
CA ASP A 217 -8.98 10.66 6.01
C ASP A 217 -8.17 10.16 4.82
N SER A 218 -8.86 9.64 3.82
CA SER A 218 -8.21 9.12 2.62
C SER A 218 -9.02 9.52 1.39
N VAL A 219 -8.44 10.31 0.51
CA VAL A 219 -9.10 10.74 -0.72
C VAL A 219 -8.31 10.30 -1.92
N TRP A 220 -9.02 9.66 -2.81
CA TRP A 220 -8.52 9.22 -4.09
C TRP A 220 -8.59 10.36 -5.12
N THR A 221 -7.46 10.80 -5.65
CA THR A 221 -7.40 11.92 -6.60
C THR A 221 -7.89 11.58 -8.01
N ASN A 222 -8.00 10.29 -8.35
CA ASN A 222 -8.53 9.79 -9.62
C ASN A 222 -7.90 10.46 -10.88
N THR A 223 -6.58 10.58 -10.90
CA THR A 223 -5.82 11.23 -11.97
C THR A 223 -4.72 10.33 -12.55
N ARG A 224 -4.12 10.74 -13.67
CA ARG A 224 -2.91 10.18 -14.27
C ARG A 224 -1.84 11.24 -14.53
N GLU A 225 -2.10 12.46 -14.08
CA GLU A 225 -1.20 13.58 -14.27
C GLU A 225 -0.52 13.89 -12.94
N VAL A 226 0.82 13.95 -12.94
CA VAL A 226 1.63 14.19 -11.73
C VAL A 226 1.26 15.52 -11.07
N SER A 227 1.07 16.58 -11.86
CA SER A 227 0.69 17.90 -11.33
C SER A 227 -0.66 17.89 -10.65
N ALA A 228 -1.68 17.26 -11.26
CA ALA A 228 -3.01 17.15 -10.67
C ALA A 228 -3.02 16.25 -9.42
N LEU A 229 -2.19 15.20 -9.40
CA LEU A 229 -1.99 14.37 -8.22
C LEU A 229 -1.38 15.20 -7.07
N ARG A 230 -0.31 15.94 -7.35
CA ARG A 230 0.34 16.82 -6.37
C ARG A 230 -0.63 17.87 -5.82
N GLU A 231 -1.34 18.58 -6.67
CA GLU A 231 -2.31 19.60 -6.28
C GLU A 231 -3.40 19.02 -5.38
N GLY A 232 -3.96 17.86 -5.74
CA GLY A 232 -4.96 17.16 -4.93
C GLY A 232 -4.44 16.74 -3.55
N LEU A 233 -3.23 16.19 -3.49
CA LEU A 233 -2.61 15.79 -2.21
C LEU A 233 -2.24 16.99 -1.35
N ASP A 234 -1.67 18.05 -1.91
CA ASP A 234 -1.36 19.29 -1.21
C ASP A 234 -2.61 19.92 -0.57
N ALA A 235 -3.71 19.98 -1.30
CA ALA A 235 -4.98 20.50 -0.79
C ALA A 235 -5.47 19.68 0.41
N ARG A 236 -5.34 18.34 0.35
CA ARG A 236 -5.74 17.45 1.45
C ARG A 236 -4.83 17.58 2.67
N LEU A 237 -3.53 17.68 2.46
CA LEU A 237 -2.57 17.88 3.56
C LEU A 237 -2.79 19.23 4.26
N ARG A 238 -3.14 20.29 3.52
CA ARG A 238 -3.52 21.60 4.12
C ARG A 238 -4.78 21.54 4.97
N ALA A 239 -5.74 20.69 4.56
CA ALA A 239 -7.01 20.50 5.28
C ALA A 239 -6.96 19.42 6.35
N ARG A 240 -5.81 18.76 6.55
CA ARG A 240 -5.67 17.61 7.42
C ARG A 240 -6.00 17.96 8.88
N ASN A 241 -6.83 17.12 9.51
CA ASN A 241 -6.94 17.07 10.96
C ASN A 241 -5.71 16.38 11.55
N LEU A 242 -4.88 17.12 12.31
CA LEU A 242 -3.65 16.57 12.90
C LEU A 242 -3.89 15.59 14.05
N ASP A 243 -5.13 15.47 14.54
CA ASP A 243 -5.52 14.48 15.54
C ASP A 243 -6.14 13.22 14.92
N GLY A 244 -6.25 13.16 13.59
CA GLY A 244 -6.75 12.05 12.82
C GLY A 244 -5.67 11.38 11.98
N LEU A 245 -5.92 10.13 11.59
CA LEU A 245 -5.11 9.45 10.58
C LEU A 245 -5.39 10.05 9.19
N GLN A 246 -4.39 10.04 8.33
CA GLN A 246 -4.53 10.50 6.95
C GLN A 246 -3.68 9.64 6.02
N CYS A 247 -4.25 9.24 4.88
CA CYS A 247 -3.52 8.52 3.84
C CYS A 247 -3.46 9.34 2.55
N ALA A 248 -2.24 9.63 2.11
CA ALA A 248 -1.92 10.21 0.81
C ALA A 248 -1.59 9.07 -0.18
N TYR A 249 -2.50 8.82 -1.13
CA TYR A 249 -2.27 7.82 -2.18
C TYR A 249 -1.46 8.43 -3.32
N LEU A 250 -0.18 8.09 -3.40
CA LEU A 250 0.68 8.41 -4.55
C LEU A 250 0.51 7.34 -5.63
N THR A 251 -0.67 7.27 -6.20
CA THR A 251 -1.06 6.27 -7.19
C THR A 251 -1.82 6.90 -8.34
N PHE A 252 -1.70 6.32 -9.52
CA PHE A 252 -2.48 6.73 -10.68
C PHE A 252 -3.70 5.83 -10.89
N THR A 253 -4.78 6.41 -11.41
CA THR A 253 -5.98 5.66 -11.80
C THR A 253 -5.97 5.40 -13.31
N PRO A 254 -5.82 4.14 -13.77
CA PRO A 254 -5.91 3.82 -15.17
C PRO A 254 -7.34 4.05 -15.69
N LYS A 255 -7.49 4.75 -16.83
CA LYS A 255 -8.78 4.86 -17.52
C LYS A 255 -9.00 3.65 -18.43
N ALA A 256 -10.25 3.26 -18.68
CA ALA A 256 -10.57 2.12 -19.54
C ALA A 256 -9.86 2.18 -20.91
N ARG A 257 -9.79 3.37 -21.53
CA ARG A 257 -9.06 3.57 -22.80
C ARG A 257 -7.54 3.29 -22.66
N THR A 258 -6.95 3.53 -21.50
CA THR A 258 -5.52 3.26 -21.24
C THR A 258 -5.27 1.77 -21.14
N ILE A 259 -6.17 1.05 -20.47
CA ILE A 259 -6.15 -0.41 -20.36
C ILE A 259 -6.26 -1.03 -21.74
N ILE A 260 -7.23 -0.60 -22.55
CA ILE A 260 -7.45 -1.10 -23.92
C ILE A 260 -6.23 -0.82 -24.79
N ALA A 261 -5.71 0.41 -24.83
CA ALA A 261 -4.54 0.79 -25.62
C ALA A 261 -3.30 -0.01 -25.21
N GLY A 262 -3.01 -0.12 -23.91
CA GLY A 262 -1.89 -0.91 -23.40
C GLY A 262 -2.00 -2.39 -23.72
N SER A 263 -3.23 -2.89 -23.90
CA SER A 263 -3.50 -4.26 -24.28
C SER A 263 -3.24 -4.55 -25.76
N VAL A 264 -3.58 -3.59 -26.63
CA VAL A 264 -3.46 -3.73 -28.10
C VAL A 264 -2.02 -3.55 -28.58
N PHE A 265 -1.27 -2.60 -27.96
CA PHE A 265 0.09 -2.27 -28.39
C PHE A 265 1.20 -2.98 -27.61
N GLY A 266 0.88 -4.01 -26.86
CA GLY A 266 1.81 -5.01 -26.37
C GLY A 266 2.73 -4.56 -25.24
N GLY A 267 2.27 -4.58 -23.98
CA GLY A 267 3.18 -4.69 -22.85
C GLY A 267 3.04 -3.72 -21.70
N SER A 268 2.28 -2.63 -21.82
CA SER A 268 2.06 -1.74 -20.66
C SER A 268 1.05 -2.35 -19.70
N GLY A 269 1.31 -2.17 -18.39
CA GLY A 269 0.43 -2.50 -17.27
C GLY A 269 0.53 -1.40 -16.24
N LEU A 270 -0.08 -1.63 -15.08
CA LEU A 270 -0.11 -0.63 -14.01
C LEU A 270 1.31 -0.23 -13.55
N ARG A 271 2.27 -1.17 -13.49
CA ARG A 271 3.67 -0.85 -13.16
C ARG A 271 4.27 0.20 -14.11
N SER A 272 4.08 0.02 -15.42
CA SER A 272 4.57 1.00 -16.39
C SER A 272 3.90 2.37 -16.25
N LEU A 273 2.60 2.39 -15.91
CA LEU A 273 1.87 3.61 -15.61
C LEU A 273 2.39 4.31 -14.37
N SER A 274 2.77 3.55 -13.33
CA SER A 274 3.22 4.08 -12.03
C SER A 274 4.68 4.55 -12.01
N LYS A 275 5.51 4.18 -13.00
CA LYS A 275 6.94 4.58 -13.05
C LYS A 275 7.23 6.07 -12.77
N PRO A 276 6.46 7.03 -13.31
CA PRO A 276 6.70 8.45 -13.02
C PRO A 276 6.57 8.81 -11.53
N LEU A 277 5.93 7.94 -10.72
CA LEU A 277 5.70 8.17 -9.30
C LEU A 277 6.80 7.60 -8.40
N PHE A 278 7.67 6.71 -8.91
CA PHE A 278 8.57 5.90 -8.08
C PHE A 278 9.58 6.72 -7.24
N LYS A 279 9.94 7.92 -7.67
CA LYS A 279 10.87 8.80 -6.95
C LYS A 279 10.21 10.00 -6.26
N LEU A 280 8.92 10.17 -6.47
CA LEU A 280 8.20 11.32 -5.91
C LEU A 280 8.07 11.29 -4.37
N PRO A 281 8.00 10.16 -3.67
CA PRO A 281 8.05 10.19 -2.20
C PRO A 281 9.30 10.91 -1.67
N GLY A 282 10.48 10.63 -2.25
CA GLY A 282 11.74 11.27 -1.87
C GLY A 282 11.81 12.75 -2.17
N GLU A 283 11.08 13.23 -3.17
CA GLU A 283 10.98 14.65 -3.53
C GLU A 283 9.89 15.35 -2.69
N TRP A 284 8.69 14.78 -2.61
CA TRP A 284 7.53 15.45 -2.07
C TRP A 284 7.45 15.46 -0.55
N ILE A 285 7.93 14.43 0.14
CA ILE A 285 7.91 14.41 1.61
C ILE A 285 8.75 15.55 2.19
N PRO A 286 10.01 15.78 1.78
CA PRO A 286 10.80 16.94 2.22
C PRO A 286 10.11 18.28 1.91
N GLU A 287 9.61 18.46 0.69
CA GLU A 287 8.91 19.69 0.28
C GLU A 287 7.65 19.95 1.12
N TRP A 288 6.86 18.91 1.42
CA TRP A 288 5.71 19.04 2.31
C TRP A 288 6.13 19.50 3.71
N LEU A 289 7.20 18.91 4.26
CA LEU A 289 7.70 19.27 5.59
C LEU A 289 8.25 20.70 5.62
N GLU A 290 8.91 21.16 4.58
CA GLU A 290 9.38 22.54 4.42
C GLU A 290 8.19 23.53 4.34
N ALA A 291 7.12 23.14 3.65
CA ALA A 291 5.87 23.89 3.57
C ALA A 291 5.00 23.82 4.85
N GLY A 292 5.49 23.14 5.90
CA GLY A 292 4.74 22.95 7.16
C GLY A 292 3.60 21.90 7.07
N LEU A 293 3.52 21.18 5.96
CA LEU A 293 2.55 20.10 5.77
C LEU A 293 3.09 18.79 6.38
N ARG A 294 2.21 17.98 6.96
CA ARG A 294 2.61 16.75 7.65
C ARG A 294 1.82 15.56 7.11
N PRO A 295 2.37 14.81 6.13
CA PRO A 295 1.75 13.54 5.74
C PRO A 295 1.81 12.54 6.90
N ASN A 296 0.80 11.65 7.02
CA ASN A 296 0.84 10.56 7.98
C ASN A 296 1.12 9.24 7.29
N VAL A 297 0.22 8.72 6.47
CA VAL A 297 0.50 7.57 5.60
C VAL A 297 0.77 8.07 4.19
N VAL A 298 1.83 7.55 3.57
CA VAL A 298 2.12 7.75 2.14
C VAL A 298 2.08 6.37 1.47
N SER A 299 1.01 6.13 0.71
CA SER A 299 0.73 4.82 0.11
C SER A 299 1.03 4.81 -1.38
N VAL A 300 1.73 3.78 -1.86
CA VAL A 300 2.22 3.65 -3.23
C VAL A 300 1.88 2.30 -3.87
N ASP A 301 1.95 2.25 -5.19
CA ASP A 301 2.01 1.00 -5.95
C ASP A 301 3.47 0.56 -6.11
N PHE A 302 3.73 -0.76 -6.11
CA PHE A 302 5.04 -1.36 -6.36
C PHE A 302 6.14 -0.72 -5.50
N TYR A 303 5.94 -0.75 -4.18
CA TYR A 303 6.80 -0.04 -3.22
C TYR A 303 8.28 -0.40 -3.37
N GLU A 304 8.61 -1.62 -3.78
CA GLU A 304 9.97 -2.12 -3.97
C GLU A 304 10.77 -1.38 -5.05
N TYR A 305 10.09 -0.68 -5.96
CA TYR A 305 10.71 0.20 -6.98
C TYR A 305 10.75 1.66 -6.54
N THR A 306 10.10 2.00 -5.44
CA THR A 306 9.98 3.37 -4.93
C THR A 306 11.02 3.66 -3.85
N ASP A 307 11.11 4.90 -3.43
CA ASP A 307 11.91 5.34 -2.28
C ASP A 307 11.03 5.70 -1.06
N VAL A 308 9.77 5.26 -1.04
CA VAL A 308 8.79 5.65 -0.01
C VAL A 308 9.25 5.33 1.41
N VAL A 309 9.92 4.20 1.62
CA VAL A 309 10.41 3.79 2.95
C VAL A 309 11.55 4.71 3.40
N ASP A 310 12.55 4.93 2.54
CA ASP A 310 13.66 5.82 2.83
C ASP A 310 13.18 7.25 3.06
N ALA A 311 12.29 7.74 2.22
CA ALA A 311 11.71 9.08 2.31
C ALA A 311 10.92 9.27 3.62
N ALA A 312 10.14 8.27 4.04
CA ALA A 312 9.41 8.29 5.31
C ALA A 312 10.38 8.31 6.51
N ILE A 313 11.41 7.46 6.53
CA ILE A 313 12.41 7.42 7.59
C ILE A 313 13.15 8.77 7.69
N LEU A 314 13.61 9.32 6.56
CA LEU A 314 14.29 10.62 6.52
C LEU A 314 13.36 11.76 6.96
N GLY A 315 12.10 11.74 6.53
CA GLY A 315 11.09 12.70 6.96
C GLY A 315 10.85 12.66 8.47
N ASN A 316 10.75 11.48 9.07
CA ASN A 316 10.62 11.32 10.51
C ASN A 316 11.86 11.83 11.26
N LYS A 317 13.09 11.54 10.76
CA LYS A 317 14.33 12.11 11.32
C LYS A 317 14.32 13.63 11.29
N ALA A 318 13.86 14.23 10.21
CA ALA A 318 13.73 15.68 10.09
C ALA A 318 12.70 16.27 11.08
N LEU A 319 11.60 15.57 11.36
CA LEU A 319 10.62 15.95 12.37
C LEU A 319 11.17 15.86 13.80
N LEU A 320 11.97 14.86 14.10
CA LEU A 320 12.61 14.67 15.42
C LEU A 320 13.70 15.71 15.72
N ALA A 321 14.31 16.29 14.68
CA ALA A 321 15.35 17.32 14.80
C ALA A 321 14.80 18.74 15.04
N ARG A 322 13.48 18.92 14.89
CA ARG A 322 12.78 20.20 15.13
C ARG A 322 12.34 20.32 16.59
#